data_47f454ac1e7a0b98c468b42a2df4a6fb
#
_entry.id   47f454ac1e7a0b98c468b42a2df4a6fb
#
_cell.length_a   1.000
_cell.length_b   1.000
_cell.length_c   1.000
_cell.angle_alpha   90.00
_cell.angle_beta   90.00
_cell.angle_gamma   90.00
#
_symmetry.space_group_name_H-M   'P 1'
#
loop_
_entity.id
_entity.type
_entity.pdbx_description
1 polymer ?
#
loop_
_entity_poly.entity_id
_entity_poly.type
_entity_poly.pdbx_seq_one_letter_code
_entity_poly.pdbx_strand_id
1 'polypeptide(L)'
;SSPKLLHWAKRAELMKIKDLGKDYADLLEAVGVESVSELRRRNPESLHELMQKINIKAKIVERMPSIKRVNRWIEESQLIEIKVSS
;
A
#
# COMPACT_ATOMS: atom_id res chain seq x y z
N SER A 1 21.99 -10.64 -1.97
CA SER A 1 20.73 -10.20 -2.55
C SER A 1 20.63 -8.69 -2.55
N SER A 2 20.27 -8.16 -3.66
CA SER A 2 20.15 -6.73 -3.81
C SER A 2 18.89 -6.21 -3.16
N PRO A 3 18.96 -5.18 -2.32
CA PRO A 3 17.78 -4.56 -1.74
C PRO A 3 16.79 -4.06 -2.80
N LYS A 4 17.30 -3.67 -3.96
CA LYS A 4 16.45 -3.21 -5.05
C LYS A 4 15.54 -4.30 -5.59
N LEU A 5 16.05 -5.51 -5.70
CA LEU A 5 15.26 -6.63 -6.20
C LEU A 5 14.13 -6.97 -5.23
N LEU A 6 14.43 -6.97 -3.94
CA LEU A 6 13.44 -7.26 -2.92
C LEU A 6 12.34 -6.20 -2.91
N HIS A 7 12.74 -4.94 -3.00
CA HIS A 7 11.81 -3.81 -3.04
C HIS A 7 10.87 -3.92 -4.24
N TRP A 8 11.42 -4.29 -5.38
CA TRP A 8 10.66 -4.41 -6.61
C TRP A 8 9.60 -5.51 -6.51
N ALA A 9 9.98 -6.63 -5.92
CA ALA A 9 9.06 -7.76 -5.74
C ALA A 9 7.90 -7.38 -4.80
N LYS A 10 8.19 -6.67 -3.73
CA LYS A 10 7.16 -6.22 -2.81
C LYS A 10 6.18 -5.27 -3.46
N ARG A 11 6.68 -4.35 -4.26
CA ARG A 11 5.84 -3.39 -4.96
C ARG A 11 4.96 -4.09 -5.99
N ALA A 12 5.48 -5.11 -6.67
CA ALA A 12 4.71 -5.87 -7.62
C ALA A 12 3.51 -6.55 -6.97
N GLU A 13 3.64 -6.97 -5.72
CA GLU A 13 2.52 -7.54 -4.98
C GLU A 13 1.44 -6.51 -4.73
N LEU A 14 1.81 -5.29 -4.36
CA LEU A 14 0.84 -4.21 -4.15
C LEU A 14 0.06 -3.92 -5.42
N MET A 15 0.70 -4.01 -6.57
CA MET A 15 0.05 -3.73 -7.84
C MET A 15 -0.98 -4.77 -8.23
N LYS A 16 -1.02 -5.92 -7.55
CA LYS A 16 -2.05 -6.93 -7.78
C LYS A 16 -3.40 -6.52 -7.21
N ILE A 17 -3.39 -5.58 -6.30
CA ILE A 17 -4.63 -5.09 -5.71
C ILE A 17 -5.36 -4.23 -6.72
N LYS A 18 -6.61 -4.59 -6.98
CA LYS A 18 -7.46 -3.88 -7.92
C LYS A 18 -7.67 -2.44 -7.44
N ASP A 19 -7.68 -1.51 -8.33
CA ASP A 19 -7.88 -0.08 -8.04
C ASP A 19 -6.74 0.61 -7.31
N LEU A 20 -5.67 -0.09 -7.01
CA LEU A 20 -4.58 0.53 -6.24
C LEU A 20 -3.63 1.24 -7.17
N GLY A 21 -3.48 1.22 -8.29
CA GLY A 21 -2.63 1.93 -9.21
C GLY A 21 -1.28 2.38 -8.66
N LYS A 22 -0.44 2.82 -9.56
CA LYS A 22 0.93 3.22 -9.26
C LYS A 22 1.01 4.39 -8.29
N ASP A 23 0.16 5.40 -8.49
CA ASP A 23 0.21 6.61 -7.66
C ASP A 23 -0.13 6.30 -6.21
N TYR A 24 -1.12 5.46 -5.99
CA TYR A 24 -1.48 5.06 -4.64
C TYR A 24 -0.42 4.15 -4.02
N ALA A 25 0.23 3.34 -4.85
CA ALA A 25 1.34 2.52 -4.36
C ALA A 25 2.49 3.39 -3.88
N ASP A 26 2.78 4.48 -4.60
CA ASP A 26 3.79 5.43 -4.18
C ASP A 26 3.43 6.07 -2.84
N LEU A 27 2.16 6.42 -2.67
CA LEU A 27 1.71 7.02 -1.42
C LEU A 27 1.80 6.03 -0.26
N LEU A 28 1.40 4.78 -0.49
CA LEU A 28 1.51 3.74 0.53
C LEU A 28 2.97 3.53 0.93
N GLU A 29 3.87 3.52 -0.04
CA GLU A 29 5.28 3.37 0.23
C GLU A 29 5.80 4.52 1.07
N ALA A 30 5.33 5.72 0.82
CA ALA A 30 5.72 6.90 1.58
C ALA A 30 5.30 6.82 3.04
N VAL A 31 4.20 6.13 3.34
CA VAL A 31 3.76 5.94 4.73
C VAL A 31 4.32 4.65 5.35
N GLY A 32 5.23 3.97 4.66
CA GLY A 32 5.89 2.80 5.20
C GLY A 32 5.25 1.47 4.84
N VAL A 33 4.27 1.47 3.95
CA VAL A 33 3.62 0.24 3.49
C VAL A 33 4.24 -0.15 2.15
N GLU A 34 5.15 -1.09 2.17
CA GLU A 34 5.89 -1.49 0.98
C GLU A 34 5.39 -2.78 0.35
N SER A 35 4.58 -3.54 1.05
CA SER A 35 4.12 -4.83 0.57
C SER A 35 2.72 -5.14 1.03
N VAL A 36 2.11 -6.16 0.41
CA VAL A 36 0.81 -6.66 0.81
C VAL A 36 0.85 -7.15 2.26
N SER A 37 1.96 -7.75 2.66
CA SER A 37 2.14 -8.23 4.02
C SER A 37 2.03 -7.10 5.05
N GLU A 38 2.54 -5.93 4.72
CA GLU A 38 2.45 -4.78 5.62
C GLU A 38 1.08 -4.14 5.55
N LEU A 39 0.49 -4.08 4.37
CA LEU A 39 -0.83 -3.47 4.20
C LEU A 39 -1.90 -4.21 4.98
N ARG A 40 -1.86 -5.53 4.96
CA ARG A 40 -2.88 -6.35 5.64
C ARG A 40 -2.89 -6.19 7.15
N ARG A 41 -1.79 -5.67 7.71
CA ARG A 41 -1.67 -5.43 9.15
C ARG A 41 -2.13 -4.05 9.58
N ARG A 42 -2.39 -3.17 8.62
CA ARG A 42 -2.73 -1.79 8.92
C ARG A 42 -4.20 -1.61 9.25
N ASN A 43 -4.45 -0.67 10.13
CA ASN A 43 -5.80 -0.23 10.42
C ASN A 43 -6.21 0.78 9.37
N PRO A 44 -7.36 0.63 8.71
CA PRO A 44 -7.74 1.53 7.63
C PRO A 44 -7.85 2.99 8.04
N GLU A 45 -8.37 3.25 9.22
CA GLU A 45 -8.52 4.63 9.70
C GLU A 45 -7.16 5.28 9.94
N SER A 46 -6.27 4.57 10.63
CA SER A 46 -4.94 5.07 10.92
C SER A 46 -4.13 5.24 9.64
N LEU A 47 -4.23 4.28 8.74
CA LEU A 47 -3.50 4.34 7.48
C LEU A 47 -3.98 5.51 6.63
N HIS A 48 -5.30 5.69 6.54
CA HIS A 48 -5.87 6.79 5.78
C HIS A 48 -5.39 8.13 6.32
N GLU A 49 -5.36 8.27 7.63
CA GLU A 49 -4.90 9.49 8.27
C GLU A 49 -3.43 9.79 7.96
N LEU A 50 -2.58 8.77 8.05
CA LEU A 50 -1.18 8.92 7.71
C LEU A 50 -0.98 9.29 6.24
N MET A 51 -1.72 8.65 5.36
CA MET A 51 -1.66 8.94 3.94
C MET A 51 -2.03 10.39 3.68
N GLN A 52 -3.07 10.86 4.36
CA GLN A 52 -3.52 12.24 4.22
C GLN A 52 -2.46 13.22 4.66
N LYS A 53 -1.86 12.99 5.82
CA LYS A 53 -0.80 13.86 6.34
C LYS A 53 0.39 13.94 5.41
N ILE A 54 0.81 12.80 4.90
CA ILE A 54 1.96 12.77 4.00
C ILE A 54 1.62 13.40 2.66
N ASN A 55 0.43 13.15 2.14
CA ASN A 55 0.03 13.70 0.86
C ASN A 55 -0.11 15.23 0.91
N ILE A 56 -0.49 15.77 2.05
CA ILE A 56 -0.55 17.23 2.20
C ILE A 56 0.82 17.86 1.98
N LYS A 57 1.87 17.19 2.45
CA LYS A 57 3.23 17.69 2.31
C LYS A 57 3.87 17.33 0.98
N ALA A 58 3.71 16.09 0.57
CA ALA A 58 4.42 15.56 -0.60
C ALA A 58 3.62 15.63 -1.89
N LYS A 59 2.32 15.78 -1.81
CA LYS A 59 1.43 15.86 -2.98
C LYS A 59 1.69 14.74 -3.98
N ILE A 60 1.72 13.52 -3.48
CA ILE A 60 2.00 12.34 -4.30
C ILE A 60 0.83 12.00 -5.21
N VAL A 61 -0.40 12.18 -4.70
CA VAL A 61 -1.61 11.96 -5.49
C VAL A 61 -2.45 13.22 -5.47
N GLU A 62 -3.18 13.45 -6.55
CA GLU A 62 -4.06 14.61 -6.64
C GLU A 62 -5.30 14.45 -5.77
N ARG A 63 -5.83 13.26 -5.71
CA ARG A 63 -7.02 12.98 -4.91
C ARG A 63 -6.71 11.87 -3.92
N MET A 64 -6.97 12.16 -2.67
CA MET A 64 -6.86 11.15 -1.63
C MET A 64 -7.94 10.09 -1.82
N PRO A 65 -7.59 8.82 -1.65
CA PRO A 65 -8.60 7.77 -1.69
C PRO A 65 -9.52 7.89 -0.49
N SER A 66 -10.76 7.44 -0.64
CA SER A 66 -11.69 7.43 0.48
C SER A 66 -11.29 6.35 1.48
N ILE A 67 -11.76 6.48 2.71
CA ILE A 67 -11.47 5.48 3.73
C ILE A 67 -12.04 4.13 3.33
N LYS A 68 -13.17 4.12 2.62
CA LYS A 68 -13.76 2.88 2.11
C LYS A 68 -12.83 2.20 1.13
N ARG A 69 -12.17 2.98 0.28
CA ARG A 69 -11.23 2.42 -0.68
C ARG A 69 -10.00 1.85 0.01
N VAL A 70 -9.48 2.57 1.00
CA VAL A 70 -8.35 2.09 1.78
C VAL A 70 -8.72 0.78 2.50
N ASN A 71 -9.89 0.74 3.10
CA ASN A 71 -10.38 -0.46 3.76
C ASN A 71 -10.48 -1.63 2.78
N ARG A 72 -10.95 -1.36 1.57
CA ARG A 72 -11.04 -2.38 0.53
C ARG A 72 -9.67 -2.93 0.15
N TRP A 73 -8.69 -2.06 0.02
CA TRP A 73 -7.33 -2.50 -0.25
C TRP A 73 -6.80 -3.44 0.83
N ILE A 74 -7.08 -3.09 2.08
CA ILE A 74 -6.65 -3.92 3.20
C ILE A 74 -7.37 -5.28 3.17
N GLU A 75 -8.67 -5.27 2.91
CA GLU A 75 -9.43 -6.52 2.79
C GLU A 75 -8.90 -7.38 1.66
N GLU A 76 -8.64 -6.79 0.51
CA GLU A 76 -8.09 -7.52 -0.62
C GLU A 76 -6.70 -8.06 -0.33
N SER A 77 -5.89 -7.30 0.41
CA SER A 77 -4.57 -7.77 0.77
C SER A 77 -4.63 -8.99 1.68
N GLN A 78 -5.68 -9.09 2.49
CA GLN A 78 -5.88 -10.26 3.35
C GLN A 78 -6.30 -11.49 2.56
N LEU A 79 -6.89 -11.28 1.39
CA LEU A 79 -7.31 -12.38 0.52
C LEU A 79 -6.18 -12.86 -0.38
N ILE A 80 -5.18 -12.04 -0.59
CA ILE A 80 -4.04 -12.43 -1.41
C ILE A 80 -3.18 -13.42 -0.64
N GLU A 81 -2.97 -14.58 -1.23
CA GLU A 81 -2.14 -15.59 -0.62
C GLU A 81 -0.68 -15.18 -0.73
N ILE A 82 -0.06 -14.99 0.41
CA ILE A 82 1.34 -14.65 0.45
C ILE A 82 2.14 -15.93 0.58
N LYS A 83 2.80 -16.30 -0.49
CA LYS A 83 3.69 -17.44 -0.44
C LYS A 83 4.99 -17.01 0.18
N VAL A 84 5.07 -17.17 1.47
CA VAL A 84 6.31 -16.92 2.16
C VAL A 84 7.15 -18.18 1.97
N SER A 85 8.19 -18.05 1.20
CA SER A 85 9.13 -19.15 1.11
C SER A 85 9.86 -19.21 2.44
N SER A 86 9.45 -20.14 3.21
CA SER A 86 10.12 -20.37 4.49
C SER A 86 11.49 -20.97 4.27
#